data_46c67d1c85554da35847147951a994f0
#
_entry.id   46c67d1c85554da35847147951a994f0
#
_cell.length_a   1.000
_cell.length_b   1.000
_cell.length_c   1.000
_cell.angle_alpha   90.00
_cell.angle_beta   90.00
_cell.angle_gamma   90.00
#
_symmetry.space_group_name_H-M   'P 1'
#
loop_
_entity.id
_entity.type
_entity.pdbx_description
1 polymer ?
#
loop_
_entity_poly.entity_id
_entity_poly.type
_entity_poly.pdbx_seq_one_letter_code
_entity_poly.pdbx_strand_id
1 'polypeptide(L)'
;MNLGKVDLINGSITSSMLRFALPLMLGNLLQQCYNIADTLIVGRVLGAEALAAVGSSYALIVFVTSVFIGLSMGCSAVFSMQYGAGDMEGLRQSIFSSVLLVGGVTVLLNVSSLLFLSPIIELLQTPGELQGLVYDYLFIVFLGMIPVCIYNFYAFLLRSVGNSFAPLIFLAISVVLNIVLDVIMMVSFGMGVEGTALATVISQITGSVGLWIYTNRNFPELCLHRKDCVFSGRSLRRITSFSFLTAVQQSVMNFGILMVQGLVNSFGTAVMAAFAAAVKIDSFTYMPVQDFGNAFSTFIAQNFGAGRKERIRNGIRSAVYITTVFSLFVSFLVFCLSPWLMAFFVSPTETEIIEIGVEYLRIEGSFYIGIGFLFLLYGYYRAVALPSMSVVLTVVSLGTRVVLAYVLASIPSVGYTGIWWSVPIGWALADIVGFWYYRTRLKDSSLVG
;
A
#
# COMPACT_ATOMS: atom_id res chain seq x y z
N MET A 1 -19.18 5.50 -21.91
CA MET A 1 -18.52 6.75 -21.44
C MET A 1 -17.47 6.36 -20.42
N ASN A 2 -16.16 6.44 -20.78
CA ASN A 2 -15.08 6.01 -19.87
C ASN A 2 -14.89 7.05 -18.77
N LEU A 3 -15.71 6.97 -17.72
CA LEU A 3 -15.66 7.85 -16.56
C LEU A 3 -14.25 7.83 -15.94
N GLY A 4 -13.59 8.99 -15.98
CA GLY A 4 -12.32 9.19 -15.25
C GLY A 4 -11.05 8.61 -15.89
N LYS A 5 -11.07 8.20 -17.17
CA LYS A 5 -9.84 7.80 -17.88
C LYS A 5 -8.99 9.03 -18.17
N VAL A 6 -7.75 9.02 -17.72
CA VAL A 6 -6.75 10.09 -17.93
C VAL A 6 -5.78 9.65 -19.04
N ASP A 7 -5.56 10.51 -20.03
CA ASP A 7 -4.54 10.26 -21.05
C ASP A 7 -3.15 10.66 -20.51
N LEU A 8 -2.39 9.63 -20.11
CA LEU A 8 -1.03 9.81 -19.60
C LEU A 8 0.03 9.90 -20.70
N ILE A 9 -0.34 9.56 -21.96
CA ILE A 9 0.58 9.54 -23.08
C ILE A 9 0.58 10.86 -23.87
N ASN A 10 -0.59 11.48 -24.05
CA ASN A 10 -0.73 12.70 -24.87
C ASN A 10 -1.17 13.93 -24.06
N GLY A 11 -1.79 13.73 -22.88
CA GLY A 11 -2.25 14.80 -22.02
C GLY A 11 -1.11 15.69 -21.44
N SER A 12 -1.46 16.79 -20.81
CA SER A 12 -0.48 17.65 -20.10
C SER A 12 0.18 16.86 -18.97
N ILE A 13 1.50 16.90 -18.85
CA ILE A 13 2.29 16.04 -17.97
C ILE A 13 1.83 16.18 -16.51
N THR A 14 1.93 17.37 -15.96
CA THR A 14 1.62 17.67 -14.55
C THR A 14 0.15 17.43 -14.21
N SER A 15 -0.76 17.97 -15.04
CA SER A 15 -2.20 17.84 -14.80
C SER A 15 -2.67 16.39 -14.93
N SER A 16 -2.15 15.62 -15.88
CA SER A 16 -2.51 14.20 -16.03
C SER A 16 -2.04 13.38 -14.82
N MET A 17 -0.80 13.60 -14.34
CA MET A 17 -0.32 12.91 -13.13
C MET A 17 -1.16 13.25 -11.90
N LEU A 18 -1.48 14.53 -11.68
CA LEU A 18 -2.28 14.96 -10.53
C LEU A 18 -3.72 14.45 -10.62
N ARG A 19 -4.37 14.54 -11.79
CA ARG A 19 -5.73 14.02 -11.99
C ARG A 19 -5.80 12.51 -11.83
N PHE A 20 -4.75 11.81 -12.17
CA PHE A 20 -4.66 10.37 -11.98
C PHE A 20 -4.35 9.99 -10.52
N ALA A 21 -3.49 10.77 -9.83
CA ALA A 21 -3.12 10.55 -8.43
C ALA A 21 -4.26 10.84 -7.45
N LEU A 22 -5.07 11.89 -7.71
CA LEU A 22 -6.12 12.32 -6.79
C LEU A 22 -7.12 11.21 -6.40
N PRO A 23 -7.65 10.39 -7.33
CA PRO A 23 -8.52 9.28 -6.95
C PRO A 23 -7.80 8.19 -6.14
N LEU A 24 -6.49 7.98 -6.32
CA LEU A 24 -5.71 7.04 -5.52
C LEU A 24 -5.61 7.53 -4.08
N MET A 25 -5.25 8.80 -3.89
CA MET A 25 -5.17 9.43 -2.57
C MET A 25 -6.53 9.40 -1.84
N LEU A 26 -7.61 9.74 -2.55
CA LEU A 26 -8.96 9.67 -1.98
C LEU A 26 -9.37 8.25 -1.63
N GLY A 27 -8.97 7.25 -2.43
CA GLY A 27 -9.22 5.84 -2.14
C GLY A 27 -8.54 5.37 -0.86
N ASN A 28 -7.27 5.72 -0.68
CA ASN A 28 -6.54 5.37 0.54
C ASN A 28 -7.06 6.12 1.77
N LEU A 29 -7.42 7.40 1.64
CA LEU A 29 -8.07 8.15 2.71
C LEU A 29 -9.40 7.50 3.12
N LEU A 30 -10.23 7.14 2.13
CA LEU A 30 -11.50 6.44 2.37
C LEU A 30 -11.29 5.10 3.07
N GLN A 31 -10.26 4.35 2.69
CA GLN A 31 -9.90 3.09 3.34
C GLN A 31 -9.50 3.31 4.81
N GLN A 32 -8.78 4.38 5.13
CA GLN A 32 -8.45 4.70 6.53
C GLN A 32 -9.68 5.12 7.34
N CYS A 33 -10.55 5.95 6.76
CA CYS A 33 -11.82 6.30 7.40
C CYS A 33 -12.69 5.05 7.68
N TYR A 34 -12.72 4.11 6.73
CA TYR A 34 -13.37 2.82 6.90
C TYR A 34 -12.79 2.03 8.08
N ASN A 35 -11.46 1.85 8.14
CA ASN A 35 -10.81 1.10 9.21
C ASN A 35 -11.11 1.71 10.61
N ILE A 36 -11.18 3.04 10.69
CA ILE A 36 -11.54 3.73 11.93
C ILE A 36 -13.02 3.48 12.27
N ALA A 37 -13.92 3.61 11.30
CA ALA A 37 -15.35 3.40 11.52
C ALA A 37 -15.65 1.96 11.98
N ASP A 38 -15.09 0.96 11.32
CA ASP A 38 -15.22 -0.45 11.67
C ASP A 38 -14.75 -0.71 13.11
N THR A 39 -13.54 -0.23 13.44
CA THR A 39 -12.99 -0.34 14.80
C THR A 39 -13.89 0.30 15.86
N LEU A 40 -14.45 1.49 15.56
CA LEU A 40 -15.35 2.18 16.49
C LEU A 40 -16.68 1.45 16.68
N ILE A 41 -17.26 0.90 15.59
CA ILE A 41 -18.51 0.15 15.64
C ILE A 41 -18.33 -1.12 16.47
N VAL A 42 -17.30 -1.91 16.16
CA VAL A 42 -16.96 -3.14 16.90
C VAL A 42 -16.74 -2.84 18.39
N GLY A 43 -15.93 -1.85 18.71
CA GLY A 43 -15.62 -1.52 20.11
C GLY A 43 -16.82 -1.02 20.90
N ARG A 44 -17.73 -0.27 20.29
CA ARG A 44 -18.94 0.26 20.96
C ARG A 44 -20.07 -0.75 21.07
N VAL A 45 -20.24 -1.62 20.09
CA VAL A 45 -21.38 -2.57 20.02
C VAL A 45 -21.03 -3.90 20.68
N LEU A 46 -19.82 -4.44 20.40
CA LEU A 46 -19.41 -5.77 20.88
C LEU A 46 -18.47 -5.72 22.09
N GLY A 47 -17.92 -4.55 22.40
CA GLY A 47 -17.07 -4.35 23.59
C GLY A 47 -15.58 -4.64 23.36
N ALA A 48 -14.81 -4.64 24.48
CA ALA A 48 -13.36 -4.65 24.46
C ALA A 48 -12.76 -5.98 23.97
N GLU A 49 -13.37 -7.11 24.28
CA GLU A 49 -12.88 -8.44 23.88
C GLU A 49 -12.94 -8.63 22.36
N ALA A 50 -14.09 -8.27 21.75
CA ALA A 50 -14.26 -8.31 20.31
C ALA A 50 -13.31 -7.35 19.60
N LEU A 51 -13.12 -6.14 20.14
CA LEU A 51 -12.16 -5.17 19.62
C LEU A 51 -10.72 -5.72 19.68
N ALA A 52 -10.36 -6.37 20.77
CA ALA A 52 -9.03 -7.00 20.93
C ALA A 52 -8.84 -8.16 19.91
N ALA A 53 -9.88 -8.98 19.69
CA ALA A 53 -9.85 -10.07 18.72
C ALA A 53 -9.66 -9.56 17.28
N VAL A 54 -10.45 -8.56 16.84
CA VAL A 54 -10.34 -7.93 15.52
C VAL A 54 -8.98 -7.24 15.37
N GLY A 55 -8.54 -6.51 16.41
CA GLY A 55 -7.25 -5.82 16.41
C GLY A 55 -6.05 -6.75 16.30
N SER A 56 -6.04 -7.88 17.00
CA SER A 56 -4.96 -8.88 16.92
C SER A 56 -4.92 -9.57 15.55
N SER A 57 -6.06 -9.73 14.90
CA SER A 57 -6.21 -10.31 13.57
C SER A 57 -5.66 -9.40 12.45
N TYR A 58 -5.62 -8.07 12.69
CA TYR A 58 -5.29 -7.06 11.69
C TYR A 58 -3.91 -7.26 11.06
N ALA A 59 -2.89 -7.56 11.86
CA ALA A 59 -1.52 -7.74 11.36
C ALA A 59 -1.42 -8.89 10.34
N LEU A 60 -2.09 -10.01 10.60
CA LEU A 60 -2.12 -11.16 9.70
C LEU A 60 -2.87 -10.84 8.40
N ILE A 61 -4.01 -10.17 8.49
CA ILE A 61 -4.80 -9.75 7.33
C ILE A 61 -3.97 -8.81 6.45
N VAL A 62 -3.31 -7.82 7.03
CA VAL A 62 -2.44 -6.86 6.31
C VAL A 62 -1.28 -7.59 5.64
N PHE A 63 -0.65 -8.54 6.33
CA PHE A 63 0.45 -9.32 5.75
C PHE A 63 0.00 -10.10 4.50
N VAL A 64 -1.08 -10.87 4.59
CA VAL A 64 -1.61 -11.65 3.45
C VAL A 64 -2.06 -10.73 2.32
N THR A 65 -2.77 -9.65 2.63
CA THR A 65 -3.25 -8.68 1.64
C THR A 65 -2.08 -7.96 0.95
N SER A 66 -0.99 -7.69 1.65
CA SER A 66 0.19 -7.03 1.06
C SER A 66 0.83 -7.86 -0.06
N VAL A 67 0.77 -9.19 0.04
CA VAL A 67 1.23 -10.08 -1.04
C VAL A 67 0.37 -9.88 -2.30
N PHE A 68 -0.97 -9.85 -2.17
CA PHE A 68 -1.87 -9.64 -3.30
C PHE A 68 -1.69 -8.26 -3.95
N ILE A 69 -1.54 -7.23 -3.11
CA ILE A 69 -1.27 -5.87 -3.59
C ILE A 69 0.05 -5.83 -4.34
N GLY A 70 1.11 -6.41 -3.79
CA GLY A 70 2.43 -6.44 -4.41
C GLY A 70 2.44 -7.20 -5.75
N LEU A 71 1.78 -8.36 -5.81
CA LEU A 71 1.63 -9.13 -7.04
C LEU A 71 0.87 -8.33 -8.12
N SER A 72 -0.27 -7.76 -7.77
CA SER A 72 -1.11 -6.98 -8.69
C SER A 72 -0.41 -5.70 -9.15
N MET A 73 0.32 -5.03 -8.26
CA MET A 73 1.12 -3.84 -8.58
C MET A 73 2.26 -4.16 -9.55
N GLY A 74 2.94 -5.30 -9.39
CA GLY A 74 3.97 -5.76 -10.31
C GLY A 74 3.41 -6.07 -11.71
N CYS A 75 2.25 -6.74 -11.77
CA CYS A 75 1.51 -6.97 -13.03
C CYS A 75 1.17 -5.64 -13.71
N SER A 76 0.66 -4.66 -12.96
CA SER A 76 0.25 -3.34 -13.47
C SER A 76 1.39 -2.59 -14.16
N ALA A 77 2.63 -2.72 -13.70
CA ALA A 77 3.78 -2.12 -14.36
C ALA A 77 3.98 -2.70 -15.78
N VAL A 78 3.87 -4.02 -15.93
CA VAL A 78 3.97 -4.68 -17.24
C VAL A 78 2.79 -4.28 -18.14
N PHE A 79 1.57 -4.27 -17.61
CA PHE A 79 0.38 -3.83 -18.33
C PHE A 79 0.51 -2.39 -18.84
N SER A 80 0.99 -1.48 -17.99
CA SER A 80 1.20 -0.08 -18.33
C SER A 80 2.20 0.09 -19.47
N MET A 81 3.31 -0.67 -19.45
CA MET A 81 4.31 -0.65 -20.52
C MET A 81 3.73 -1.15 -21.85
N GLN A 82 2.99 -2.28 -21.83
CA GLN A 82 2.38 -2.85 -23.03
C GLN A 82 1.26 -1.98 -23.58
N TYR A 83 0.44 -1.41 -22.70
CA TYR A 83 -0.59 -0.43 -23.09
C TYR A 83 0.03 0.80 -23.74
N GLY A 84 1.11 1.34 -23.17
CA GLY A 84 1.85 2.45 -23.73
C GLY A 84 2.48 2.15 -25.10
N ALA A 85 2.97 0.93 -25.28
CA ALA A 85 3.51 0.46 -26.57
C ALA A 85 2.42 0.20 -27.64
N GLY A 86 1.14 0.21 -27.27
CA GLY A 86 0.06 -0.19 -28.17
C GLY A 86 0.00 -1.71 -28.42
N ASP A 87 0.77 -2.50 -27.68
CA ASP A 87 0.82 -3.97 -27.78
C ASP A 87 -0.36 -4.60 -27.03
N MET A 88 -1.55 -4.53 -27.64
CA MET A 88 -2.78 -5.03 -27.02
C MET A 88 -2.85 -6.56 -26.99
N GLU A 89 -2.17 -7.24 -27.89
CA GLU A 89 -2.09 -8.70 -27.89
C GLU A 89 -1.20 -9.18 -26.75
N GLY A 90 0.01 -8.63 -26.62
CA GLY A 90 0.90 -8.89 -25.49
C GLY A 90 0.27 -8.53 -24.16
N LEU A 91 -0.51 -7.44 -24.09
CA LEU A 91 -1.25 -7.04 -22.89
C LEU A 91 -2.26 -8.13 -22.47
N ARG A 92 -3.08 -8.64 -23.38
CA ARG A 92 -4.04 -9.71 -23.07
C ARG A 92 -3.35 -11.01 -22.64
N GLN A 93 -2.26 -11.40 -23.31
CA GLN A 93 -1.46 -12.56 -22.89
C GLN A 93 -0.87 -12.37 -21.49
N SER A 94 -0.44 -11.15 -21.16
CA SER A 94 0.06 -10.81 -19.83
C SER A 94 -1.06 -10.81 -18.78
N ILE A 95 -2.27 -10.33 -19.12
CA ILE A 95 -3.45 -10.42 -18.25
C ILE A 95 -3.76 -11.89 -17.95
N PHE A 96 -3.79 -12.77 -18.96
CA PHE A 96 -4.01 -14.19 -18.76
C PHE A 96 -2.94 -14.84 -17.86
N SER A 97 -1.66 -14.59 -18.13
CA SER A 97 -0.55 -15.07 -17.31
C SER A 97 -0.65 -14.57 -15.86
N SER A 98 -1.12 -13.33 -15.68
CA SER A 98 -1.31 -12.74 -14.35
C SER A 98 -2.48 -13.38 -13.60
N VAL A 99 -3.58 -13.68 -14.28
CA VAL A 99 -4.71 -14.41 -13.68
C VAL A 99 -4.27 -15.78 -13.18
N LEU A 100 -3.46 -16.50 -13.95
CA LEU A 100 -2.91 -17.79 -13.53
C LEU A 100 -1.97 -17.65 -12.33
N LEU A 101 -1.04 -16.69 -12.36
CA LEU A 101 -0.08 -16.48 -11.28
C LEU A 101 -0.77 -15.99 -10.00
N VAL A 102 -1.47 -14.85 -10.11
CA VAL A 102 -2.09 -14.19 -8.95
C VAL A 102 -3.21 -15.06 -8.39
N GLY A 103 -4.05 -15.65 -9.26
CA GLY A 103 -5.10 -16.58 -8.86
C GLY A 103 -4.53 -17.85 -8.18
N GLY A 104 -3.49 -18.45 -8.75
CA GLY A 104 -2.83 -19.62 -8.17
C GLY A 104 -2.22 -19.32 -6.79
N VAL A 105 -1.50 -18.20 -6.65
CA VAL A 105 -0.94 -17.77 -5.35
C VAL A 105 -2.05 -17.44 -4.36
N THR A 106 -3.14 -16.81 -4.81
CA THR A 106 -4.29 -16.49 -3.94
C THR A 106 -4.93 -17.75 -3.38
N VAL A 107 -5.21 -18.74 -4.25
CA VAL A 107 -5.80 -20.01 -3.81
C VAL A 107 -4.85 -20.74 -2.86
N LEU A 108 -3.55 -20.78 -3.16
CA LEU A 108 -2.56 -21.41 -2.29
C LEU A 108 -2.51 -20.74 -0.91
N LEU A 109 -2.41 -19.42 -0.85
CA LEU A 109 -2.38 -18.68 0.41
C LEU A 109 -3.69 -18.80 1.18
N ASN A 110 -4.82 -18.74 0.49
CA ASN A 110 -6.14 -18.89 1.10
C ASN A 110 -6.31 -20.26 1.75
N VAL A 111 -6.04 -21.32 0.99
CA VAL A 111 -6.12 -22.71 1.49
C VAL A 111 -5.12 -22.95 2.62
N SER A 112 -3.88 -22.48 2.49
CA SER A 112 -2.87 -22.61 3.54
C SER A 112 -3.28 -21.86 4.81
N SER A 113 -3.79 -20.62 4.69
CA SER A 113 -4.23 -19.83 5.83
C SER A 113 -5.41 -20.48 6.57
N LEU A 114 -6.35 -21.07 5.85
CA LEU A 114 -7.48 -21.80 6.45
C LEU A 114 -7.05 -23.11 7.10
N LEU A 115 -6.15 -23.89 6.46
CA LEU A 115 -5.66 -25.17 7.00
C LEU A 115 -4.80 -24.99 8.26
N PHE A 116 -4.00 -23.93 8.30
CA PHE A 116 -3.06 -23.65 9.39
C PHE A 116 -3.54 -22.54 10.33
N LEU A 117 -4.85 -22.20 10.31
CA LEU A 117 -5.39 -21.08 11.07
C LEU A 117 -5.13 -21.22 12.58
N SER A 118 -5.44 -22.38 13.20
CA SER A 118 -5.19 -22.61 14.63
C SER A 118 -3.71 -22.53 15.00
N PRO A 119 -2.77 -23.21 14.31
CA PRO A 119 -1.33 -23.02 14.53
C PRO A 119 -0.85 -21.58 14.38
N ILE A 120 -1.42 -20.82 13.45
CA ILE A 120 -1.06 -19.39 13.26
C ILE A 120 -1.51 -18.55 14.45
N ILE A 121 -2.73 -18.78 14.97
CA ILE A 121 -3.27 -18.07 16.15
C ILE A 121 -2.42 -18.36 17.38
N GLU A 122 -1.98 -19.60 17.56
CA GLU A 122 -1.06 -19.99 18.64
C GLU A 122 0.31 -19.34 18.49
N LEU A 123 0.87 -19.31 17.26
CA LEU A 123 2.15 -18.65 16.97
C LEU A 123 2.10 -17.14 17.24
N LEU A 124 0.96 -16.50 17.02
CA LEU A 124 0.73 -15.10 17.35
C LEU A 124 0.58 -14.83 18.86
N GLN A 125 0.67 -15.88 19.69
CA GLN A 125 0.54 -15.82 21.16
C GLN A 125 -0.78 -15.15 21.60
N THR A 126 -1.86 -15.40 20.87
CA THR A 126 -3.18 -14.89 21.20
C THR A 126 -3.63 -15.46 22.54
N PRO A 127 -4.11 -14.63 23.51
CA PRO A 127 -4.64 -15.12 24.76
C PRO A 127 -5.74 -16.17 24.56
N GLY A 128 -5.72 -17.23 25.37
CA GLY A 128 -6.64 -18.38 25.21
C GLY A 128 -8.11 -17.98 25.17
N GLU A 129 -8.49 -16.99 25.95
CA GLU A 129 -9.87 -16.44 26.02
C GLU A 129 -10.32 -15.83 24.70
N LEU A 130 -9.39 -15.28 23.91
CA LEU A 130 -9.70 -14.62 22.63
C LEU A 130 -9.53 -15.54 21.41
N GLN A 131 -8.90 -16.71 21.57
CA GLN A 131 -8.58 -17.60 20.42
C GLN A 131 -9.83 -18.02 19.65
N GLY A 132 -10.95 -18.28 20.30
CA GLY A 132 -12.22 -18.60 19.66
C GLY A 132 -12.75 -17.45 18.78
N LEU A 133 -12.80 -16.24 19.34
CA LEU A 133 -13.27 -15.05 18.63
C LEU A 133 -12.35 -14.71 17.43
N VAL A 134 -11.03 -14.82 17.63
CA VAL A 134 -10.04 -14.60 16.57
C VAL A 134 -10.18 -15.64 15.46
N TYR A 135 -10.41 -16.91 15.82
CA TYR A 135 -10.60 -17.99 14.86
C TYR A 135 -11.85 -17.74 14.01
N ASP A 136 -13.00 -17.49 14.63
CA ASP A 136 -14.27 -17.28 13.94
C ASP A 136 -14.20 -16.08 12.99
N TYR A 137 -13.60 -14.97 13.45
CA TYR A 137 -13.38 -13.78 12.65
C TYR A 137 -12.46 -14.05 11.44
N LEU A 138 -11.26 -14.61 11.69
CA LEU A 138 -10.28 -14.86 10.64
C LEU A 138 -10.74 -15.92 9.64
N PHE A 139 -11.47 -16.95 10.09
CA PHE A 139 -11.99 -17.98 9.21
C PHE A 139 -12.91 -17.36 8.13
N ILE A 140 -13.83 -16.51 8.53
CA ILE A 140 -14.75 -15.82 7.61
C ILE A 140 -13.99 -14.84 6.72
N VAL A 141 -13.10 -14.03 7.28
CA VAL A 141 -12.30 -13.05 6.51
C VAL A 141 -11.43 -13.76 5.46
N PHE A 142 -10.82 -14.91 5.80
CA PHE A 142 -10.02 -15.65 4.82
C PHE A 142 -10.87 -16.27 3.71
N LEU A 143 -12.10 -16.70 3.97
CA LEU A 143 -13.03 -17.06 2.88
C LEU A 143 -13.28 -15.87 1.93
N GLY A 144 -13.23 -14.65 2.43
CA GLY A 144 -13.35 -13.40 1.67
C GLY A 144 -12.09 -12.94 0.94
N MET A 145 -10.94 -13.59 1.08
CA MET A 145 -9.67 -13.15 0.47
C MET A 145 -9.69 -13.22 -1.07
N ILE A 146 -10.43 -14.15 -1.65
CA ILE A 146 -10.56 -14.25 -3.12
C ILE A 146 -11.21 -12.99 -3.71
N PRO A 147 -12.36 -12.49 -3.23
CA PRO A 147 -12.90 -11.20 -3.63
C PRO A 147 -11.93 -10.02 -3.47
N VAL A 148 -11.18 -9.96 -2.37
CA VAL A 148 -10.16 -8.92 -2.14
C VAL A 148 -9.09 -8.97 -3.23
N CYS A 149 -8.61 -10.15 -3.59
CA CYS A 149 -7.64 -10.34 -4.66
C CYS A 149 -8.21 -9.89 -6.02
N ILE A 150 -9.44 -10.30 -6.34
CA ILE A 150 -10.13 -9.92 -7.59
C ILE A 150 -10.27 -8.40 -7.68
N TYR A 151 -10.72 -7.75 -6.60
CA TYR A 151 -10.82 -6.29 -6.55
C TYR A 151 -9.46 -5.63 -6.84
N ASN A 152 -8.40 -6.02 -6.13
CA ASN A 152 -7.08 -5.45 -6.31
C ASN A 152 -6.55 -5.68 -7.74
N PHE A 153 -6.71 -6.88 -8.28
CA PHE A 153 -6.29 -7.20 -9.63
C PHE A 153 -6.94 -6.28 -10.68
N TYR A 154 -8.27 -6.13 -10.66
CA TYR A 154 -8.98 -5.26 -11.58
C TYR A 154 -8.72 -3.77 -11.32
N ALA A 155 -8.53 -3.38 -10.08
CA ALA A 155 -8.14 -2.01 -9.73
C ALA A 155 -6.77 -1.65 -10.33
N PHE A 156 -5.76 -2.51 -10.20
CA PHE A 156 -4.45 -2.30 -10.79
C PHE A 156 -4.45 -2.43 -12.32
N LEU A 157 -5.28 -3.30 -12.88
CA LEU A 157 -5.49 -3.39 -14.32
C LEU A 157 -6.08 -2.09 -14.90
N LEU A 158 -7.12 -1.54 -14.31
CA LEU A 158 -7.72 -0.27 -14.75
C LEU A 158 -6.76 0.91 -14.56
N ARG A 159 -6.02 0.94 -13.45
CA ARG A 159 -4.96 1.94 -13.22
C ARG A 159 -3.90 1.88 -14.31
N SER A 160 -3.51 0.69 -14.78
CA SER A 160 -2.49 0.53 -15.81
C SER A 160 -2.86 1.15 -17.17
N VAL A 161 -4.16 1.30 -17.44
CA VAL A 161 -4.68 1.95 -18.67
C VAL A 161 -5.15 3.40 -18.45
N GLY A 162 -4.83 3.97 -17.28
CA GLY A 162 -5.10 5.38 -16.96
C GLY A 162 -6.44 5.64 -16.29
N ASN A 163 -7.14 4.61 -15.79
CA ASN A 163 -8.39 4.80 -15.04
C ASN A 163 -8.19 4.51 -13.55
N SER A 164 -8.03 5.55 -12.74
CA SER A 164 -7.97 5.46 -11.27
C SER A 164 -9.32 5.76 -10.59
N PHE A 165 -10.28 6.31 -11.32
CA PHE A 165 -11.56 6.76 -10.76
C PHE A 165 -12.56 5.61 -10.56
N ALA A 166 -12.63 4.65 -11.47
CA ALA A 166 -13.55 3.53 -11.33
C ALA A 166 -13.24 2.67 -10.08
N PRO A 167 -11.97 2.28 -9.80
CA PRO A 167 -11.65 1.62 -8.53
C PRO A 167 -12.09 2.40 -7.30
N LEU A 168 -11.94 3.74 -7.29
CA LEU A 168 -12.40 4.58 -6.18
C LEU A 168 -13.91 4.48 -5.96
N ILE A 169 -14.72 4.52 -7.03
CA ILE A 169 -16.19 4.43 -6.91
C ILE A 169 -16.59 3.08 -6.28
N PHE A 170 -16.04 1.96 -6.78
CA PHE A 170 -16.40 0.66 -6.27
C PHE A 170 -15.86 0.42 -4.85
N LEU A 171 -14.72 1.03 -4.48
CA LEU A 171 -14.27 1.09 -3.10
C LEU A 171 -15.28 1.84 -2.22
N ALA A 172 -15.73 3.02 -2.66
CA ALA A 172 -16.69 3.81 -1.90
C ALA A 172 -18.03 3.06 -1.69
N ILE A 173 -18.53 2.38 -2.72
CA ILE A 173 -19.70 1.52 -2.61
C ILE A 173 -19.48 0.40 -1.59
N SER A 174 -18.32 -0.29 -1.64
CA SER A 174 -17.97 -1.33 -0.68
C SER A 174 -17.90 -0.81 0.75
N VAL A 175 -17.29 0.35 0.96
CA VAL A 175 -17.15 0.98 2.30
C VAL A 175 -18.50 1.34 2.88
N VAL A 176 -19.36 2.01 2.10
CA VAL A 176 -20.72 2.37 2.57
C VAL A 176 -21.53 1.12 2.87
N LEU A 177 -21.49 0.12 1.98
CA LEU A 177 -22.22 -1.13 2.19
C LEU A 177 -21.72 -1.87 3.42
N ASN A 178 -20.41 -1.90 3.66
CA ASN A 178 -19.84 -2.56 4.84
C ASN A 178 -20.33 -1.89 6.13
N ILE A 179 -20.21 -0.56 6.25
CA ILE A 179 -20.69 0.17 7.45
C ILE A 179 -22.18 -0.10 7.72
N VAL A 180 -23.00 -0.10 6.67
CA VAL A 180 -24.43 -0.41 6.81
C VAL A 180 -24.66 -1.85 7.27
N LEU A 181 -23.94 -2.81 6.67
CA LEU A 181 -24.06 -4.23 7.03
C LEU A 181 -23.51 -4.50 8.43
N ASP A 182 -22.42 -3.87 8.86
CA ASP A 182 -21.90 -3.98 10.23
C ASP A 182 -22.98 -3.62 11.25
N VAL A 183 -23.62 -2.48 11.08
CA VAL A 183 -24.70 -2.05 11.97
C VAL A 183 -25.87 -3.03 11.94
N ILE A 184 -26.31 -3.47 10.77
CA ILE A 184 -27.43 -4.40 10.63
C ILE A 184 -27.11 -5.75 11.28
N MET A 185 -25.93 -6.33 10.99
CA MET A 185 -25.57 -7.65 11.48
C MET A 185 -25.34 -7.66 12.99
N MET A 186 -24.65 -6.65 13.52
CA MET A 186 -24.37 -6.58 14.95
C MET A 186 -25.59 -6.11 15.78
N VAL A 187 -26.31 -5.07 15.32
CA VAL A 187 -27.41 -4.49 16.12
C VAL A 187 -28.73 -5.21 15.88
N SER A 188 -29.09 -5.49 14.60
CA SER A 188 -30.41 -6.07 14.28
C SER A 188 -30.43 -7.58 14.40
N PHE A 189 -29.35 -8.26 13.99
CA PHE A 189 -29.26 -9.72 14.09
C PHE A 189 -28.53 -10.21 15.35
N GLY A 190 -27.91 -9.32 16.13
CA GLY A 190 -27.22 -9.68 17.37
C GLY A 190 -25.98 -10.57 17.13
N MET A 191 -25.37 -10.50 15.93
CA MET A 191 -24.19 -11.28 15.60
C MET A 191 -22.95 -10.69 16.30
N GLY A 192 -22.00 -11.56 16.69
CA GLY A 192 -20.74 -11.17 17.24
C GLY A 192 -19.73 -10.71 16.17
N VAL A 193 -18.46 -11.06 16.38
CA VAL A 193 -17.35 -10.75 15.43
C VAL A 193 -17.56 -11.37 14.05
N GLU A 194 -18.31 -12.48 13.97
CA GLU A 194 -18.68 -13.11 12.71
C GLU A 194 -19.54 -12.17 11.84
N GLY A 195 -20.40 -11.35 12.46
CA GLY A 195 -21.21 -10.37 11.75
C GLY A 195 -20.38 -9.34 11.02
N THR A 196 -19.38 -8.77 11.70
CA THR A 196 -18.39 -7.84 11.10
C THR A 196 -17.59 -8.50 9.98
N ALA A 197 -17.13 -9.73 10.19
CA ALA A 197 -16.41 -10.48 9.16
C ALA A 197 -17.28 -10.73 7.92
N LEU A 198 -18.53 -11.14 8.09
CA LEU A 198 -19.49 -11.33 6.99
C LEU A 198 -19.83 -10.03 6.27
N ALA A 199 -20.03 -8.93 6.99
CA ALA A 199 -20.26 -7.61 6.40
C ALA A 199 -19.08 -7.20 5.49
N THR A 200 -17.85 -7.42 5.95
CA THR A 200 -16.63 -7.18 5.19
C THR A 200 -16.59 -8.04 3.93
N VAL A 201 -16.84 -9.35 4.03
CA VAL A 201 -16.81 -10.26 2.89
C VAL A 201 -17.87 -9.91 1.84
N ILE A 202 -19.10 -9.65 2.25
CA ILE A 202 -20.21 -9.28 1.33
C ILE A 202 -19.88 -7.97 0.61
N SER A 203 -19.34 -7.00 1.32
CA SER A 203 -18.94 -5.71 0.75
C SER A 203 -17.81 -5.85 -0.26
N GLN A 204 -16.82 -6.67 0.03
CA GLN A 204 -15.71 -6.98 -0.88
C GLN A 204 -16.18 -7.74 -2.13
N ILE A 205 -17.12 -8.69 -1.99
CA ILE A 205 -17.76 -9.39 -3.13
C ILE A 205 -18.46 -8.36 -4.01
N THR A 206 -19.25 -7.47 -3.42
CA THR A 206 -20.00 -6.44 -4.17
C THR A 206 -19.07 -5.52 -4.95
N GLY A 207 -18.01 -5.02 -4.30
CA GLY A 207 -17.02 -4.16 -4.95
C GLY A 207 -16.24 -4.87 -6.05
N SER A 208 -15.81 -6.11 -5.82
CA SER A 208 -15.03 -6.90 -6.79
C SER A 208 -15.85 -7.29 -8.01
N VAL A 209 -17.08 -7.78 -7.81
CA VAL A 209 -18.00 -8.15 -8.90
C VAL A 209 -18.39 -6.90 -9.68
N GLY A 210 -18.71 -5.80 -8.99
CA GLY A 210 -19.03 -4.53 -9.63
C GLY A 210 -17.89 -4.02 -10.51
N LEU A 211 -16.67 -4.02 -10.00
CA LEU A 211 -15.50 -3.58 -10.73
C LEU A 211 -15.18 -4.49 -11.93
N TRP A 212 -15.33 -5.80 -11.76
CA TRP A 212 -15.19 -6.79 -12.84
C TRP A 212 -16.22 -6.55 -13.96
N ILE A 213 -17.50 -6.39 -13.62
CA ILE A 213 -18.57 -6.10 -14.61
C ILE A 213 -18.30 -4.77 -15.31
N TYR A 214 -17.92 -3.74 -14.56
CA TYR A 214 -17.58 -2.43 -15.11
C TYR A 214 -16.43 -2.53 -16.13
N THR A 215 -15.37 -3.25 -15.77
CA THR A 215 -14.20 -3.44 -16.63
C THR A 215 -14.59 -4.14 -17.92
N ASN A 216 -15.33 -5.25 -17.83
CA ASN A 216 -15.72 -6.01 -19.03
C ASN A 216 -16.67 -5.24 -19.95
N ARG A 217 -17.51 -4.34 -19.41
CA ARG A 217 -18.42 -3.55 -20.24
C ARG A 217 -17.79 -2.32 -20.87
N ASN A 218 -16.87 -1.66 -20.17
CA ASN A 218 -16.32 -0.37 -20.59
C ASN A 218 -14.93 -0.46 -21.22
N PHE A 219 -14.22 -1.59 -21.05
CA PHE A 219 -12.89 -1.84 -21.57
C PHE A 219 -12.82 -3.20 -22.28
N PRO A 220 -13.57 -3.38 -23.40
CA PRO A 220 -13.59 -4.65 -24.12
C PRO A 220 -12.20 -5.05 -24.65
N GLU A 221 -11.32 -4.07 -24.84
CA GLU A 221 -9.93 -4.29 -25.24
C GLU A 221 -9.10 -5.06 -24.20
N LEU A 222 -9.51 -5.04 -22.93
CA LEU A 222 -8.88 -5.78 -21.82
C LEU A 222 -9.49 -7.15 -21.57
N CYS A 223 -10.64 -7.44 -22.22
CA CYS A 223 -11.31 -8.72 -22.04
C CYS A 223 -10.51 -9.84 -22.71
N LEU A 224 -10.41 -10.96 -21.99
CA LEU A 224 -9.78 -12.16 -22.51
C LEU A 224 -10.73 -12.91 -23.46
N HIS A 225 -10.25 -13.20 -24.65
CA HIS A 225 -10.92 -14.07 -25.62
C HIS A 225 -10.25 -15.45 -25.59
N ARG A 226 -10.91 -16.48 -26.07
CA ARG A 226 -10.34 -17.85 -26.11
C ARG A 226 -8.97 -17.93 -26.81
N LYS A 227 -8.75 -17.09 -27.83
CA LYS A 227 -7.48 -16.97 -28.55
C LYS A 227 -6.34 -16.37 -27.72
N ASP A 228 -6.66 -15.57 -26.71
CA ASP A 228 -5.70 -14.88 -25.84
C ASP A 228 -5.26 -15.79 -24.67
N CYS A 229 -6.03 -16.87 -24.41
CA CYS A 229 -5.75 -17.85 -23.37
C CYS A 229 -4.65 -18.86 -23.80
N VAL A 230 -3.55 -18.33 -24.35
CA VAL A 230 -2.41 -19.12 -24.78
C VAL A 230 -1.31 -19.00 -23.72
N PHE A 231 -0.81 -20.16 -23.25
CA PHE A 231 0.30 -20.19 -22.31
C PHE A 231 1.57 -19.71 -23.02
N SER A 232 2.08 -18.56 -22.57
CA SER A 232 3.34 -17.98 -23.04
C SER A 232 4.36 -17.98 -21.92
N GLY A 233 5.37 -18.86 -22.00
CA GLY A 233 6.44 -18.93 -20.99
C GLY A 233 7.21 -17.60 -20.84
N ARG A 234 7.35 -16.82 -21.92
CA ARG A 234 7.99 -15.51 -21.90
C ARG A 234 7.15 -14.51 -21.11
N SER A 235 5.85 -14.45 -21.39
CA SER A 235 4.91 -13.58 -20.66
C SER A 235 4.83 -13.95 -19.19
N LEU A 236 4.68 -15.23 -18.87
CA LEU A 236 4.63 -15.71 -17.49
C LEU A 236 5.92 -15.38 -16.74
N ARG A 237 7.10 -15.63 -17.33
CA ARG A 237 8.39 -15.28 -16.70
C ARG A 237 8.51 -13.79 -16.40
N ARG A 238 8.09 -12.93 -17.34
CA ARG A 238 8.10 -11.48 -17.16
C ARG A 238 7.17 -11.06 -16.03
N ILE A 239 5.93 -11.50 -16.06
CA ILE A 239 4.93 -11.22 -15.02
C ILE A 239 5.41 -11.72 -13.67
N THR A 240 5.89 -12.98 -13.57
CA THR A 240 6.38 -13.55 -12.31
C THR A 240 7.53 -12.73 -11.73
N SER A 241 8.50 -12.34 -12.55
CA SER A 241 9.64 -11.53 -12.08
C SER A 241 9.19 -10.19 -11.50
N PHE A 242 8.32 -9.45 -12.20
CA PHE A 242 7.84 -8.15 -11.71
C PHE A 242 6.95 -8.29 -10.47
N SER A 243 6.03 -9.24 -10.51
CA SER A 243 5.08 -9.46 -9.41
C SER A 243 5.79 -9.96 -8.17
N PHE A 244 6.67 -10.94 -8.29
CA PHE A 244 7.41 -11.49 -7.16
C PHE A 244 8.31 -10.43 -6.50
N LEU A 245 9.10 -9.69 -7.29
CA LEU A 245 9.96 -8.65 -6.75
C LEU A 245 9.17 -7.52 -6.07
N THR A 246 8.02 -7.15 -6.63
CA THR A 246 7.17 -6.13 -6.02
C THR A 246 6.48 -6.66 -4.74
N ALA A 247 6.06 -7.92 -4.73
CA ALA A 247 5.50 -8.55 -3.52
C ALA A 247 6.56 -8.67 -2.41
N VAL A 248 7.79 -9.06 -2.75
CA VAL A 248 8.93 -9.08 -1.81
C VAL A 248 9.18 -7.68 -1.25
N GLN A 249 9.20 -6.66 -2.12
CA GLN A 249 9.36 -5.27 -1.69
C GLN A 249 8.29 -4.88 -0.66
N GLN A 250 7.02 -5.12 -0.92
CA GLN A 250 5.91 -4.79 -0.02
C GLN A 250 5.99 -5.57 1.30
N SER A 251 6.34 -6.84 1.25
CA SER A 251 6.49 -7.69 2.44
C SER A 251 7.67 -7.23 3.31
N VAL A 252 8.81 -6.89 2.70
CA VAL A 252 9.98 -6.36 3.42
C VAL A 252 9.66 -5.04 4.10
N MET A 253 8.89 -4.14 3.42
CA MET A 253 8.44 -2.88 4.03
C MET A 253 7.65 -3.13 5.31
N ASN A 254 6.66 -3.99 5.28
CA ASN A 254 5.82 -4.29 6.44
C ASN A 254 6.62 -4.98 7.57
N PHE A 255 7.50 -5.92 7.23
CA PHE A 255 8.34 -6.60 8.19
C PHE A 255 9.32 -5.65 8.90
N GLY A 256 9.94 -4.73 8.17
CA GLY A 256 10.85 -3.74 8.75
C GLY A 256 10.16 -2.82 9.76
N ILE A 257 8.91 -2.42 9.50
CA ILE A 257 8.11 -1.64 10.45
C ILE A 257 7.85 -2.43 11.73
N LEU A 258 7.50 -3.72 11.62
CA LEU A 258 7.26 -4.59 12.78
C LEU A 258 8.52 -4.77 13.64
N MET A 259 9.71 -4.89 13.04
CA MET A 259 10.97 -5.01 13.80
C MET A 259 11.25 -3.75 14.63
N VAL A 260 11.01 -2.57 14.07
CA VAL A 260 11.17 -1.31 14.81
C VAL A 260 10.14 -1.18 15.93
N GLN A 261 8.91 -1.60 15.69
CA GLN A 261 7.86 -1.62 16.72
C GLN A 261 8.28 -2.47 17.93
N GLY A 262 8.88 -3.65 17.69
CA GLY A 262 9.40 -4.51 18.78
C GLY A 262 10.44 -3.81 19.64
N LEU A 263 11.36 -3.04 19.04
CA LEU A 263 12.36 -2.27 19.76
C LEU A 263 11.73 -1.10 20.53
N VAL A 264 10.79 -0.39 19.95
CA VAL A 264 10.04 0.70 20.64
C VAL A 264 9.36 0.18 21.89
N ASN A 265 8.77 -1.02 21.84
CA ASN A 265 8.09 -1.63 22.99
C ASN A 265 9.01 -1.86 24.19
N SER A 266 10.33 -2.02 23.97
CA SER A 266 11.30 -2.22 25.06
C SER A 266 11.57 -0.95 25.89
N PHE A 267 11.18 0.24 25.40
CA PHE A 267 11.38 1.53 26.08
C PHE A 267 10.24 1.93 27.03
N GLY A 268 9.23 1.06 27.20
CA GLY A 268 8.14 1.28 28.13
C GLY A 268 6.87 1.87 27.51
N THR A 269 5.83 1.96 28.35
CA THR A 269 4.46 2.27 27.90
C THR A 269 4.30 3.68 27.34
N ALA A 270 5.01 4.67 27.87
CA ALA A 270 4.94 6.04 27.40
C ALA A 270 5.48 6.17 25.95
N VAL A 271 6.64 5.56 25.67
CA VAL A 271 7.24 5.57 24.34
C VAL A 271 6.38 4.77 23.34
N MET A 272 5.82 3.63 23.77
CA MET A 272 4.88 2.84 22.95
C MET A 272 3.64 3.63 22.57
N ALA A 273 3.02 4.32 23.53
CA ALA A 273 1.81 5.11 23.29
C ALA A 273 2.09 6.32 22.39
N ALA A 274 3.21 7.01 22.63
CA ALA A 274 3.66 8.12 21.80
C ALA A 274 3.90 7.68 20.35
N PHE A 275 4.62 6.58 20.15
CA PHE A 275 4.90 6.02 18.83
C PHE A 275 3.61 5.58 18.12
N ALA A 276 2.71 4.89 18.81
CA ALA A 276 1.44 4.44 18.24
C ALA A 276 0.57 5.62 17.73
N ALA A 277 0.53 6.72 18.46
CA ALA A 277 -0.18 7.93 18.04
C ALA A 277 0.55 8.64 16.89
N ALA A 278 1.86 8.82 17.02
CA ALA A 278 2.67 9.53 16.05
C ALA A 278 2.72 8.83 14.68
N VAL A 279 2.85 7.49 14.62
CA VAL A 279 2.82 6.72 13.37
C VAL A 279 1.47 6.82 12.64
N LYS A 280 0.36 6.95 13.37
CA LYS A 280 -0.95 7.20 12.73
C LYS A 280 -0.98 8.56 12.05
N ILE A 281 -0.49 9.60 12.71
CA ILE A 281 -0.38 10.95 12.15
C ILE A 281 0.54 10.91 10.92
N ASP A 282 1.71 10.29 11.05
CA ASP A 282 2.70 10.13 10.01
C ASP A 282 2.11 9.44 8.77
N SER A 283 1.33 8.38 8.95
CA SER A 283 0.66 7.67 7.86
C SER A 283 -0.23 8.57 7.02
N PHE A 284 -0.99 9.48 7.62
CA PHE A 284 -1.82 10.44 6.88
C PHE A 284 -0.98 11.44 6.08
N THR A 285 0.24 11.70 6.49
CA THR A 285 1.13 12.69 5.86
C THR A 285 1.91 12.12 4.69
N TYR A 286 2.41 10.88 4.78
CA TYR A 286 3.19 10.27 3.70
C TYR A 286 2.36 9.49 2.67
N MET A 287 1.16 9.00 3.01
CA MET A 287 0.30 8.26 2.06
C MET A 287 0.02 9.02 0.75
N PRO A 288 -0.29 10.32 0.75
CA PRO A 288 -0.49 11.05 -0.50
C PRO A 288 0.75 11.03 -1.40
N VAL A 289 1.94 11.10 -0.80
CA VAL A 289 3.20 11.06 -1.55
C VAL A 289 3.47 9.68 -2.13
N GLN A 290 3.15 8.62 -1.39
CA GLN A 290 3.20 7.24 -1.87
C GLN A 290 2.28 7.02 -3.07
N ASP A 291 1.04 7.51 -2.98
CA ASP A 291 0.07 7.40 -4.06
C ASP A 291 0.48 8.20 -5.30
N PHE A 292 1.06 9.38 -5.07
CA PHE A 292 1.64 10.15 -6.16
C PHE A 292 2.80 9.39 -6.82
N GLY A 293 3.66 8.73 -6.04
CA GLY A 293 4.71 7.83 -6.54
C GLY A 293 4.17 6.67 -7.39
N ASN A 294 3.03 6.10 -7.01
CA ASN A 294 2.33 5.07 -7.79
C ASN A 294 1.74 5.63 -9.09
N ALA A 295 1.15 6.82 -9.05
CA ALA A 295 0.65 7.52 -10.22
C ALA A 295 1.79 7.87 -11.20
N PHE A 296 2.89 8.39 -10.68
CA PHE A 296 4.11 8.64 -11.43
C PHE A 296 4.67 7.36 -12.07
N SER A 297 4.69 6.23 -11.34
CA SER A 297 5.09 4.94 -11.88
C SER A 297 4.29 4.55 -13.12
N THR A 298 2.97 4.69 -13.06
CA THR A 298 2.08 4.38 -14.20
C THR A 298 2.34 5.32 -15.38
N PHE A 299 2.51 6.63 -15.12
CA PHE A 299 2.85 7.61 -16.13
C PHE A 299 4.17 7.26 -16.83
N ILE A 300 5.22 6.97 -16.07
CA ILE A 300 6.53 6.59 -16.62
C ILE A 300 6.42 5.28 -17.42
N ALA A 301 5.74 4.25 -16.87
CA ALA A 301 5.62 2.95 -17.53
C ALA A 301 4.91 3.03 -18.88
N GLN A 302 3.82 3.81 -18.99
CA GLN A 302 3.14 4.02 -20.27
C GLN A 302 4.01 4.79 -21.28
N ASN A 303 4.70 5.85 -20.83
CA ASN A 303 5.58 6.62 -21.72
C ASN A 303 6.87 5.84 -22.08
N PHE A 304 7.35 4.96 -21.20
CA PHE A 304 8.44 4.05 -21.48
C PHE A 304 8.05 3.02 -22.55
N GLY A 305 6.88 2.42 -22.43
CA GLY A 305 6.34 1.54 -23.46
C GLY A 305 6.13 2.24 -24.81
N ALA A 306 5.66 3.50 -24.79
CA ALA A 306 5.47 4.33 -25.98
C ALA A 306 6.78 4.90 -26.56
N GLY A 307 7.94 4.65 -25.96
CA GLY A 307 9.25 5.16 -26.41
C GLY A 307 9.39 6.69 -26.30
N ARG A 308 8.58 7.36 -25.47
CA ARG A 308 8.53 8.84 -25.37
C ARG A 308 9.52 9.38 -24.33
N LYS A 309 10.80 9.32 -24.63
CA LYS A 309 11.92 9.70 -23.75
C LYS A 309 11.82 11.13 -23.20
N GLU A 310 11.48 12.09 -24.06
CA GLU A 310 11.36 13.50 -23.63
C GLU A 310 10.23 13.68 -22.60
N ARG A 311 9.10 12.98 -22.78
CA ARG A 311 8.02 13.02 -21.80
C ARG A 311 8.41 12.37 -20.47
N ILE A 312 9.20 11.30 -20.50
CA ILE A 312 9.76 10.68 -19.29
C ILE A 312 10.62 11.70 -18.53
N ARG A 313 11.55 12.38 -19.23
CA ARG A 313 12.42 13.38 -18.61
C ARG A 313 11.65 14.55 -18.01
N ASN A 314 10.68 15.06 -18.74
CA ASN A 314 9.84 16.17 -18.26
C ASN A 314 8.89 15.71 -17.15
N GLY A 315 8.40 14.45 -17.18
CA GLY A 315 7.64 13.82 -16.13
C GLY A 315 8.42 13.68 -14.83
N ILE A 316 9.68 13.25 -14.90
CA ILE A 316 10.58 13.19 -13.74
C ILE A 316 10.75 14.59 -13.11
N ARG A 317 11.02 15.62 -13.91
CA ARG A 317 11.16 16.99 -13.42
C ARG A 317 9.90 17.51 -12.74
N SER A 318 8.74 17.28 -13.37
CA SER A 318 7.45 17.65 -12.81
C SER A 318 7.16 16.91 -11.50
N ALA A 319 7.41 15.59 -11.46
CA ALA A 319 7.18 14.79 -10.26
C ALA A 319 8.09 15.20 -9.10
N VAL A 320 9.39 15.43 -9.37
CA VAL A 320 10.34 15.94 -8.37
C VAL A 320 9.88 17.28 -7.82
N TYR A 321 9.44 18.21 -8.69
CA TYR A 321 8.96 19.53 -8.26
C TYR A 321 7.71 19.42 -7.37
N ILE A 322 6.69 18.63 -7.81
CA ILE A 322 5.46 18.45 -7.04
C ILE A 322 5.75 17.83 -5.69
N THR A 323 6.54 16.73 -5.67
CA THR A 323 6.90 16.04 -4.44
C THR A 323 7.68 16.95 -3.50
N THR A 324 8.62 17.75 -4.01
CA THR A 324 9.38 18.70 -3.20
C THR A 324 8.48 19.74 -2.55
N VAL A 325 7.62 20.41 -3.34
CA VAL A 325 6.71 21.44 -2.83
C VAL A 325 5.74 20.85 -1.81
N PHE A 326 5.14 19.72 -2.13
CA PHE A 326 4.20 19.06 -1.23
C PHE A 326 4.87 18.60 0.07
N SER A 327 6.02 17.90 -0.03
CA SER A 327 6.73 17.41 1.16
C SER A 327 7.21 18.54 2.05
N LEU A 328 7.75 19.63 1.51
CA LEU A 328 8.16 20.78 2.31
C LEU A 328 6.97 21.46 2.99
N PHE A 329 5.84 21.57 2.30
CA PHE A 329 4.61 22.13 2.88
C PHE A 329 4.10 21.27 4.03
N VAL A 330 4.02 19.95 3.83
CA VAL A 330 3.56 19.01 4.86
C VAL A 330 4.57 18.95 6.02
N SER A 331 5.88 18.93 5.73
CA SER A 331 6.94 19.01 6.76
C SER A 331 6.76 20.24 7.66
N PHE A 332 6.54 21.41 7.04
CA PHE A 332 6.29 22.64 7.79
C PHE A 332 5.03 22.55 8.67
N LEU A 333 3.94 22.04 8.12
CA LEU A 333 2.69 21.87 8.87
C LEU A 333 2.87 20.92 10.06
N VAL A 334 3.47 19.74 9.82
CA VAL A 334 3.67 18.73 10.87
C VAL A 334 4.60 19.27 11.95
N PHE A 335 5.70 19.93 11.57
CA PHE A 335 6.65 20.52 12.52
C PHE A 335 5.98 21.54 13.43
N CYS A 336 5.18 22.46 12.87
CA CYS A 336 4.49 23.48 13.63
C CYS A 336 3.30 22.96 14.44
N LEU A 337 2.53 22.02 13.88
CA LEU A 337 1.28 21.54 14.47
C LEU A 337 1.46 20.27 15.32
N SER A 338 2.67 19.69 15.40
CA SER A 338 2.93 18.43 16.11
C SER A 338 2.35 18.35 17.52
N PRO A 339 2.41 19.39 18.40
CA PRO A 339 1.80 19.32 19.73
C PRO A 339 0.27 19.16 19.66
N TRP A 340 -0.37 19.83 18.74
CA TRP A 340 -1.83 19.81 18.57
C TRP A 340 -2.29 18.50 17.93
N LEU A 341 -1.52 18.00 16.99
CA LEU A 341 -1.77 16.70 16.36
C LEU A 341 -1.65 15.57 17.39
N MET A 342 -0.65 15.60 18.26
CA MET A 342 -0.53 14.63 19.37
C MET A 342 -1.68 14.76 20.37
N ALA A 343 -2.05 15.98 20.77
CA ALA A 343 -3.15 16.23 21.71
C ALA A 343 -4.53 15.78 21.17
N PHE A 344 -4.67 15.58 19.86
CA PHE A 344 -5.87 15.00 19.29
C PHE A 344 -6.02 13.49 19.57
N PHE A 345 -4.89 12.77 19.68
CA PHE A 345 -4.87 11.33 19.91
C PHE A 345 -4.63 10.93 21.37
N VAL A 346 -4.00 11.81 22.13
CA VAL A 346 -3.55 11.56 23.52
C VAL A 346 -4.18 12.61 24.43
N SER A 347 -4.58 12.20 25.66
CA SER A 347 -5.13 13.14 26.63
C SER A 347 -4.13 14.27 26.92
N PRO A 348 -4.57 15.54 27.00
CA PRO A 348 -3.70 16.67 27.35
C PRO A 348 -2.99 16.55 28.71
N THR A 349 -3.45 15.65 29.57
CA THR A 349 -2.82 15.35 30.88
C THR A 349 -1.57 14.49 30.77
N GLU A 350 -1.41 13.75 29.66
CA GLU A 350 -0.28 12.85 29.39
C GLU A 350 0.86 13.60 28.70
N THR A 351 1.44 14.58 29.38
CA THR A 351 2.44 15.50 28.82
C THR A 351 3.70 14.79 28.32
N GLU A 352 4.17 13.77 29.04
CA GLU A 352 5.33 12.97 28.63
C GLU A 352 5.10 12.28 27.28
N ILE A 353 3.94 11.65 27.09
CA ILE A 353 3.59 10.96 25.84
C ILE A 353 3.52 11.97 24.68
N ILE A 354 2.95 13.16 24.93
CA ILE A 354 2.87 14.22 23.93
C ILE A 354 4.27 14.71 23.55
N GLU A 355 5.16 14.95 24.51
CA GLU A 355 6.53 15.41 24.26
C GLU A 355 7.32 14.42 23.42
N ILE A 356 7.28 13.13 23.76
CA ILE A 356 7.94 12.06 22.99
C ILE A 356 7.38 11.98 21.56
N GLY A 357 6.06 12.05 21.39
CA GLY A 357 5.42 12.02 20.08
C GLY A 357 5.72 13.27 19.24
N VAL A 358 5.80 14.43 19.87
CA VAL A 358 6.21 15.69 19.21
C VAL A 358 7.65 15.60 18.73
N GLU A 359 8.56 15.04 19.53
CA GLU A 359 9.93 14.81 19.14
C GLU A 359 10.02 13.91 17.90
N TYR A 360 9.30 12.77 17.91
CA TYR A 360 9.19 11.88 16.75
C TYR A 360 8.72 12.63 15.50
N LEU A 361 7.57 13.31 15.57
CA LEU A 361 6.97 14.01 14.45
C LEU A 361 7.86 15.14 13.91
N ARG A 362 8.60 15.81 14.76
CA ARG A 362 9.54 16.86 14.35
C ARG A 362 10.78 16.30 13.66
N ILE A 363 11.29 15.15 14.12
CA ILE A 363 12.43 14.48 13.48
C ILE A 363 12.00 13.93 12.13
N GLU A 364 11.03 13.01 12.08
CA GLU A 364 10.61 12.39 10.81
C GLU A 364 9.98 13.40 9.86
N GLY A 365 9.09 14.24 10.39
CA GLY A 365 8.37 15.26 9.62
C GLY A 365 9.29 16.24 8.91
N SER A 366 10.45 16.59 9.48
CA SER A 366 11.43 17.46 8.84
C SER A 366 12.04 16.87 7.57
N PHE A 367 11.98 15.56 7.39
CA PHE A 367 12.62 14.82 6.30
C PHE A 367 11.65 14.12 5.35
N TYR A 368 10.37 14.50 5.31
CA TYR A 368 9.38 13.90 4.37
C TYR A 368 9.77 14.03 2.90
N ILE A 369 10.64 14.96 2.57
CA ILE A 369 11.21 15.06 1.22
C ILE A 369 12.00 13.79 0.84
N GLY A 370 12.69 13.16 1.81
CA GLY A 370 13.43 11.92 1.59
C GLY A 370 12.49 10.77 1.24
N ILE A 371 11.46 10.50 2.06
CA ILE A 371 10.49 9.45 1.73
C ILE A 371 9.76 9.73 0.41
N GLY A 372 9.52 11.01 0.11
CA GLY A 372 8.91 11.44 -1.16
C GLY A 372 9.77 11.04 -2.37
N PHE A 373 11.05 11.31 -2.32
CA PHE A 373 11.98 10.91 -3.39
C PHE A 373 12.13 9.40 -3.46
N LEU A 374 12.15 8.72 -2.33
CA LEU A 374 12.22 7.26 -2.29
C LEU A 374 11.02 6.59 -3.00
N PHE A 375 9.79 7.10 -2.79
CA PHE A 375 8.61 6.60 -3.52
C PHE A 375 8.67 6.91 -5.02
N LEU A 376 9.22 8.05 -5.42
CA LEU A 376 9.45 8.32 -6.84
C LEU A 376 10.49 7.36 -7.43
N LEU A 377 11.57 7.04 -6.72
CA LEU A 377 12.58 6.08 -7.16
C LEU A 377 12.02 4.66 -7.26
N TYR A 378 11.22 4.22 -6.29
CA TYR A 378 10.50 2.93 -6.38
C TYR A 378 9.61 2.88 -7.62
N GLY A 379 8.82 3.92 -7.84
CA GLY A 379 7.94 4.04 -8.99
C GLY A 379 8.69 4.06 -10.32
N TYR A 380 9.77 4.81 -10.38
CA TYR A 380 10.61 4.93 -11.56
C TYR A 380 11.26 3.59 -11.95
N TYR A 381 11.97 2.94 -11.03
CA TYR A 381 12.66 1.69 -11.35
C TYR A 381 11.73 0.56 -11.74
N ARG A 382 10.57 0.46 -11.10
CA ARG A 382 9.52 -0.48 -11.50
C ARG A 382 9.00 -0.17 -12.92
N ALA A 383 8.83 1.10 -13.26
CA ALA A 383 8.30 1.56 -14.54
C ALA A 383 9.27 1.39 -15.72
N VAL A 384 10.59 1.43 -15.48
CA VAL A 384 11.61 1.24 -16.53
C VAL A 384 12.16 -0.18 -16.59
N ALA A 385 11.37 -1.14 -16.17
CA ALA A 385 11.68 -2.57 -16.20
C ALA A 385 12.86 -3.01 -15.30
N LEU A 386 13.10 -2.32 -14.19
CA LEU A 386 14.14 -2.63 -13.20
C LEU A 386 13.55 -2.82 -11.78
N PRO A 387 12.53 -3.69 -11.58
CA PRO A 387 11.89 -3.86 -10.27
C PRO A 387 12.84 -4.37 -9.18
N SER A 388 13.93 -5.05 -9.54
CA SER A 388 14.98 -5.48 -8.61
C SER A 388 15.64 -4.29 -7.89
N MET A 389 15.79 -3.15 -8.58
CA MET A 389 16.37 -1.96 -7.96
C MET A 389 15.44 -1.37 -6.88
N SER A 390 14.13 -1.44 -7.07
CA SER A 390 13.17 -1.06 -6.02
C SER A 390 13.33 -1.91 -4.76
N VAL A 391 13.57 -3.23 -4.92
CA VAL A 391 13.87 -4.13 -3.79
C VAL A 391 15.18 -3.74 -3.10
N VAL A 392 16.24 -3.48 -3.87
CA VAL A 392 17.54 -3.04 -3.32
C VAL A 392 17.36 -1.76 -2.49
N LEU A 393 16.67 -0.75 -3.01
CA LEU A 393 16.43 0.49 -2.27
C LEU A 393 15.60 0.25 -0.99
N THR A 394 14.63 -0.66 -1.03
CA THR A 394 13.85 -1.04 0.14
C THR A 394 14.74 -1.70 1.21
N VAL A 395 15.60 -2.64 0.80
CA VAL A 395 16.54 -3.31 1.72
C VAL A 395 17.55 -2.30 2.28
N VAL A 396 18.07 -1.39 1.48
CA VAL A 396 18.96 -0.32 1.95
C VAL A 396 18.26 0.56 2.96
N SER A 397 17.06 1.06 2.64
CA SER A 397 16.30 1.95 3.52
C SER A 397 15.94 1.27 4.85
N LEU A 398 15.24 0.15 4.79
CA LEU A 398 14.73 -0.53 5.99
C LEU A 398 15.81 -1.31 6.72
N GLY A 399 16.75 -1.93 6.01
CA GLY A 399 17.89 -2.62 6.62
C GLY A 399 18.75 -1.65 7.44
N THR A 400 19.07 -0.48 6.85
CA THR A 400 19.78 0.58 7.57
C THR A 400 18.98 1.10 8.76
N ARG A 401 17.67 1.34 8.56
CA ARG A 401 16.76 1.78 9.64
C ARG A 401 16.78 0.80 10.81
N VAL A 402 16.63 -0.50 10.56
CA VAL A 402 16.62 -1.51 11.62
C VAL A 402 17.98 -1.56 12.31
N VAL A 403 19.08 -1.67 11.58
CA VAL A 403 20.42 -1.73 12.16
C VAL A 403 20.72 -0.49 13.00
N LEU A 404 20.49 0.71 12.45
CA LEU A 404 20.72 1.96 13.17
C LEU A 404 19.81 2.13 14.38
N ALA A 405 18.54 1.71 14.28
CA ALA A 405 17.63 1.77 15.42
C ALA A 405 18.18 0.98 16.62
N TYR A 406 18.62 -0.27 16.40
CA TYR A 406 19.20 -1.09 17.46
C TYR A 406 20.54 -0.54 17.97
N VAL A 407 21.42 -0.09 17.07
CA VAL A 407 22.74 0.46 17.44
C VAL A 407 22.60 1.77 18.20
N LEU A 408 21.82 2.73 17.69
CA LEU A 408 21.67 4.04 18.34
C LEU A 408 20.87 3.94 19.66
N ALA A 409 19.84 3.10 19.70
CA ALA A 409 19.05 2.90 20.90
C ALA A 409 19.85 2.23 22.04
N SER A 410 20.93 1.50 21.73
CA SER A 410 21.82 0.90 22.75
C SER A 410 22.75 1.92 23.43
N ILE A 411 22.86 3.13 22.88
CA ILE A 411 23.68 4.21 23.42
C ILE A 411 22.84 4.93 24.49
N PRO A 412 23.24 4.90 25.80
CA PRO A 412 22.41 5.46 26.88
C PRO A 412 22.05 6.94 26.73
N SER A 413 22.93 7.75 26.10
CA SER A 413 22.69 9.16 25.87
C SER A 413 21.75 9.46 24.70
N VAL A 414 21.46 8.47 23.86
CA VAL A 414 20.60 8.62 22.67
C VAL A 414 19.24 7.98 22.92
N GLY A 415 19.20 6.75 23.46
CA GLY A 415 17.97 6.06 23.80
C GLY A 415 17.00 5.90 22.62
N TYR A 416 15.69 6.04 22.88
CA TYR A 416 14.64 5.91 21.85
C TYR A 416 14.72 6.95 20.74
N THR A 417 15.31 8.12 20.96
CA THR A 417 15.52 9.15 19.93
C THR A 417 16.37 8.61 18.75
N GLY A 418 17.27 7.68 19.04
CA GLY A 418 18.04 6.98 18.00
C GLY A 418 17.18 6.16 17.04
N ILE A 419 16.04 5.65 17.51
CA ILE A 419 15.07 4.97 16.64
C ILE A 419 14.46 5.96 15.66
N TRP A 420 14.10 7.16 16.16
CA TRP A 420 13.51 8.21 15.33
C TRP A 420 14.48 8.67 14.22
N TRP A 421 15.74 8.90 14.55
CA TRP A 421 16.77 9.31 13.59
C TRP A 421 17.13 8.20 12.58
N SER A 422 16.98 6.95 12.93
CA SER A 422 17.27 5.83 12.02
C SER A 422 16.41 5.87 10.75
N VAL A 423 15.20 6.43 10.82
CA VAL A 423 14.23 6.49 9.73
C VAL A 423 14.69 7.43 8.62
N PRO A 424 14.90 8.75 8.87
CA PRO A 424 15.35 9.66 7.81
C PRO A 424 16.76 9.33 7.30
N ILE A 425 17.64 8.77 8.11
CA ILE A 425 18.95 8.31 7.65
C ILE A 425 18.77 7.15 6.65
N GLY A 426 17.87 6.20 6.93
CA GLY A 426 17.55 5.12 6.00
C GLY A 426 17.00 5.62 4.66
N TRP A 427 16.13 6.62 4.67
CA TRP A 427 15.64 7.26 3.44
C TRP A 427 16.76 7.93 2.66
N ALA A 428 17.57 8.74 3.33
CA ALA A 428 18.68 9.47 2.70
C ALA A 428 19.69 8.51 2.03
N LEU A 429 20.06 7.41 2.69
CA LEU A 429 20.99 6.43 2.11
C LEU A 429 20.38 5.72 0.89
N ALA A 430 19.11 5.33 0.96
CA ALA A 430 18.42 4.75 -0.19
C ALA A 430 18.32 5.73 -1.36
N ASP A 431 18.01 7.00 -1.09
CA ASP A 431 17.97 8.05 -2.11
C ASP A 431 19.33 8.26 -2.76
N ILE A 432 20.41 8.33 -1.98
CA ILE A 432 21.77 8.45 -2.50
C ILE A 432 22.09 7.29 -3.45
N VAL A 433 21.81 6.05 -3.02
CA VAL A 433 22.01 4.85 -3.86
C VAL A 433 21.15 4.90 -5.12
N GLY A 434 19.87 5.29 -4.99
CA GLY A 434 18.96 5.41 -6.11
C GLY A 434 19.41 6.47 -7.12
N PHE A 435 19.70 7.68 -6.67
CA PHE A 435 20.20 8.74 -7.56
C PHE A 435 21.54 8.44 -8.19
N TRP A 436 22.46 7.83 -7.43
CA TRP A 436 23.74 7.38 -7.96
C TRP A 436 23.57 6.37 -9.09
N TYR A 437 22.71 5.35 -8.90
CA TYR A 437 22.43 4.34 -9.92
C TYR A 437 21.76 4.97 -11.16
N TYR A 438 20.80 5.87 -10.96
CA TYR A 438 20.18 6.62 -12.05
C TYR A 438 21.21 7.39 -12.88
N ARG A 439 22.10 8.13 -12.21
CA ARG A 439 23.08 8.99 -12.87
C ARG A 439 24.17 8.21 -13.62
N THR A 440 24.58 7.06 -13.07
CA THR A 440 25.72 6.29 -13.61
C THR A 440 25.31 5.25 -14.65
N ARG A 441 24.08 4.73 -14.56
CA ARG A 441 23.65 3.59 -15.39
C ARG A 441 22.52 3.87 -16.36
N LEU A 442 21.69 4.85 -16.09
CA LEU A 442 20.45 5.06 -16.85
C LEU A 442 20.40 6.39 -17.59
N LYS A 443 21.07 7.44 -17.11
CA LYS A 443 20.99 8.78 -17.72
C LYS A 443 21.44 8.78 -19.18
N ASP A 444 22.47 8.00 -19.50
CA ASP A 444 23.08 7.92 -20.83
C ASP A 444 22.75 6.60 -21.57
N SER A 445 21.93 5.72 -20.94
CA SER A 445 21.53 4.47 -21.57
C SER A 445 20.46 4.71 -22.66
N SER A 446 20.43 3.85 -23.67
CA SER A 446 19.37 3.84 -24.70
C SER A 446 17.96 3.68 -24.12
N LEU A 447 17.84 3.36 -22.84
CA LEU A 447 16.60 3.19 -22.11
C LEU A 447 15.96 4.54 -21.72
N VAL A 448 16.75 5.60 -21.53
CA VAL A 448 16.28 6.91 -21.06
C VAL A 448 16.89 8.08 -21.84
N GLY A 449 18.02 7.87 -22.54
CA GLY A 449 18.76 8.85 -23.35
C GLY A 449 18.20 9.06 -24.76
#